data_654557f3a4bca81a4a408bac7c41b16b
#
_entry.id   654557f3a4bca81a4a408bac7c41b16b
#
_cell.length_a   1.000
_cell.length_b   1.000
_cell.length_c   1.000
_cell.angle_alpha   90.00
_cell.angle_beta   90.00
_cell.angle_gamma   90.00
#
_symmetry.space_group_name_H-M   'P 1'
#
loop_
_entity.id
_entity.type
_entity.pdbx_description
1 polymer ?
#
loop_
_entity_poly.entity_id
_entity_poly.type
_entity_poly.pdbx_seq_one_letter_code
_entity_poly.pdbx_strand_id
1 'polypeptide(L)'
;MNDERDIVEDTETEAEGAPPEAGADTADTDRLMELERELEEVRQHVLYAQAETQNVRRRLEQEKQNASAYAATAFARDILSVKDNLDRALAAFPEELRQDEKVKALIAGIEATGRELDAVFQRHGITRIDALGQPLDPNRHQAMIEVASDEEPGTVVQEMQAGYMIRDRLLRPALVGVAKKG
;
A
#
# COMPACT_ATOMS: atom_id res chain seq x y z
N MET A 1 27.18 -86.28 -71.25
CA MET A 1 25.93 -86.66 -71.92
C MET A 1 25.00 -85.45 -71.78
N ASN A 2 24.87 -84.81 -72.90
CA ASN A 2 23.77 -84.02 -73.46
C ASN A 2 23.17 -82.96 -72.57
N ASP A 3 22.86 -81.90 -73.07
CA ASP A 3 22.86 -81.18 -74.34
C ASP A 3 21.84 -80.05 -74.21
N GLU A 4 22.16 -79.06 -74.90
CA GLU A 4 21.31 -78.08 -75.62
C GLU A 4 20.51 -77.06 -74.80
N ARG A 5 20.92 -75.81 -74.98
CA ARG A 5 20.39 -74.77 -75.92
C ARG A 5 18.92 -74.40 -75.58
N ASP A 6 18.50 -73.20 -75.54
CA ASP A 6 18.57 -72.09 -76.47
C ASP A 6 17.98 -70.81 -75.84
N ILE A 7 18.60 -69.74 -76.15
CA ILE A 7 18.12 -68.52 -76.84
C ILE A 7 17.02 -67.64 -76.20
N VAL A 8 17.44 -66.45 -75.88
CA VAL A 8 16.92 -65.08 -76.18
C VAL A 8 15.50 -64.70 -75.77
N GLU A 9 15.32 -63.68 -75.04
CA GLU A 9 14.76 -62.43 -75.59
C GLU A 9 14.87 -61.30 -74.57
N ASP A 10 15.42 -60.24 -75.11
CA ASP A 10 15.39 -58.88 -74.57
C ASP A 10 13.99 -58.43 -74.31
N THR A 11 13.76 -57.92 -73.09
CA THR A 11 12.78 -56.85 -72.93
C THR A 11 13.31 -55.89 -71.88
N GLU A 12 13.92 -54.83 -72.41
CA GLU A 12 14.06 -53.55 -71.66
C GLU A 12 12.69 -53.12 -71.22
N THR A 13 12.45 -53.17 -69.90
CA THR A 13 11.36 -52.45 -69.30
C THR A 13 11.97 -51.20 -68.63
N GLU A 14 11.82 -50.08 -69.33
CA GLU A 14 12.05 -48.76 -68.79
C GLU A 14 11.35 -48.62 -67.43
N ALA A 15 12.11 -48.52 -66.36
CA ALA A 15 11.61 -48.08 -65.11
C ALA A 15 11.36 -46.56 -65.23
N GLU A 16 10.12 -46.25 -65.48
CA GLU A 16 9.58 -44.88 -65.41
C GLU A 16 9.87 -44.33 -64.03
N GLY A 17 10.84 -43.39 -63.93
CA GLY A 17 11.22 -42.71 -62.74
C GLY A 17 10.04 -41.91 -62.20
N ALA A 18 9.58 -42.25 -61.04
CA ALA A 18 8.65 -41.41 -60.29
C ALA A 18 9.26 -40.02 -60.13
N PRO A 19 8.52 -38.95 -60.38
CA PRO A 19 9.05 -37.61 -60.17
C PRO A 19 9.35 -37.42 -58.68
N PRO A 20 10.40 -36.68 -58.34
CA PRO A 20 10.76 -36.47 -56.95
C PRO A 20 9.62 -35.78 -56.24
N GLU A 21 9.30 -36.22 -55.01
CA GLU A 21 8.36 -35.64 -54.07
C GLU A 21 8.84 -34.26 -53.54
N ALA A 22 9.11 -33.32 -54.44
CA ALA A 22 9.57 -31.98 -54.11
C ALA A 22 8.47 -31.08 -53.49
N GLY A 23 7.22 -31.54 -53.50
CA GLY A 23 6.07 -30.80 -52.99
C GLY A 23 5.71 -31.09 -51.51
N ALA A 24 6.05 -32.27 -51.01
CA ALA A 24 5.76 -32.66 -49.63
C ALA A 24 6.76 -32.03 -48.67
N ASP A 25 8.01 -31.94 -49.05
CA ASP A 25 9.10 -31.39 -48.22
C ASP A 25 8.95 -29.85 -47.98
N THR A 26 8.40 -29.14 -48.98
CA THR A 26 8.11 -27.68 -48.83
C THR A 26 6.90 -27.41 -47.94
N ALA A 27 5.83 -28.22 -48.05
CA ALA A 27 4.63 -28.07 -47.23
C ALA A 27 4.89 -28.38 -45.74
N ASP A 28 5.74 -29.40 -45.48
CA ASP A 28 6.15 -29.72 -44.10
C ASP A 28 7.07 -28.65 -43.51
N THR A 29 7.94 -28.04 -44.30
CA THR A 29 8.82 -26.94 -43.89
C THR A 29 8.00 -25.68 -43.56
N ASP A 30 7.03 -25.33 -44.42
CA ASP A 30 6.13 -24.19 -44.18
C ASP A 30 5.31 -24.38 -42.88
N ARG A 31 4.84 -25.62 -42.66
CA ARG A 31 4.11 -25.96 -41.45
C ARG A 31 4.96 -25.90 -40.20
N LEU A 32 6.21 -26.31 -40.27
CA LEU A 32 7.16 -26.16 -39.16
C LEU A 32 7.41 -24.70 -38.83
N MET A 33 7.63 -23.84 -39.83
CA MET A 33 7.82 -22.41 -39.61
C MET A 33 6.59 -21.73 -38.99
N GLU A 34 5.39 -22.13 -39.41
CA GLU A 34 4.14 -21.62 -38.83
C GLU A 34 4.00 -22.04 -37.35
N LEU A 35 4.26 -23.31 -37.02
CA LEU A 35 4.23 -23.81 -35.65
C LEU A 35 5.30 -23.17 -34.78
N GLU A 36 6.49 -22.92 -35.31
CA GLU A 36 7.54 -22.18 -34.55
C GLU A 36 7.11 -20.75 -34.24
N ARG A 37 6.44 -20.08 -35.20
CA ARG A 37 5.92 -18.74 -34.99
C ARG A 37 4.80 -18.74 -33.93
N GLU A 38 3.84 -19.67 -34.05
CA GLU A 38 2.76 -19.81 -33.04
C GLU A 38 3.34 -20.12 -31.66
N LEU A 39 4.36 -20.96 -31.57
CA LEU A 39 5.01 -21.29 -30.32
C LEU A 39 5.72 -20.08 -29.71
N GLU A 40 6.37 -19.25 -30.50
CA GLU A 40 7.01 -18.01 -30.00
C GLU A 40 5.96 -16.99 -29.54
N GLU A 41 4.86 -16.83 -30.28
CA GLU A 41 3.75 -15.97 -29.87
C GLU A 41 3.15 -16.43 -28.53
N VAL A 42 2.92 -17.72 -28.34
CA VAL A 42 2.43 -18.29 -27.10
C VAL A 42 3.43 -18.10 -25.95
N ARG A 43 4.73 -18.29 -26.20
CA ARG A 43 5.78 -18.01 -25.21
C ARG A 43 5.78 -16.56 -24.77
N GLN A 44 5.66 -15.62 -25.68
CA GLN A 44 5.58 -14.20 -25.39
C GLN A 44 4.35 -13.88 -24.53
N HIS A 45 3.19 -14.45 -24.86
CA HIS A 45 1.97 -14.30 -24.08
C HIS A 45 2.11 -14.87 -22.66
N VAL A 46 2.75 -16.03 -22.51
CA VAL A 46 3.00 -16.64 -21.20
C VAL A 46 3.93 -15.75 -20.36
N LEU A 47 5.01 -15.23 -20.94
CA LEU A 47 5.92 -14.34 -20.24
C LEU A 47 5.22 -13.05 -19.81
N TYR A 48 4.40 -12.48 -20.68
CA TYR A 48 3.59 -11.28 -20.35
C TYR A 48 2.62 -11.57 -19.20
N ALA A 49 1.86 -12.67 -19.29
CA ALA A 49 0.91 -13.07 -18.25
C ALA A 49 1.59 -13.35 -16.90
N GLN A 50 2.80 -13.94 -16.92
CA GLN A 50 3.60 -14.14 -15.70
C GLN A 50 4.05 -12.80 -15.09
N ALA A 51 4.52 -11.88 -15.92
CA ALA A 51 4.93 -10.56 -15.45
C ALA A 51 3.74 -9.77 -14.85
N GLU A 52 2.59 -9.82 -15.51
CA GLU A 52 1.36 -9.18 -15.00
C GLU A 52 0.91 -9.81 -13.69
N THR A 53 0.95 -11.15 -13.59
CA THR A 53 0.61 -11.87 -12.36
C THR A 53 1.53 -11.45 -11.20
N GLN A 54 2.84 -11.31 -11.45
CA GLN A 54 3.79 -10.85 -10.44
C GLN A 54 3.51 -9.40 -10.00
N ASN A 55 3.19 -8.52 -10.94
CA ASN A 55 2.86 -7.13 -10.65
C ASN A 55 1.57 -7.02 -9.81
N VAL A 56 0.52 -7.76 -10.18
CA VAL A 56 -0.74 -7.84 -9.42
C VAL A 56 -0.47 -8.39 -8.01
N ARG A 57 0.31 -9.46 -7.88
CA ARG A 57 0.65 -10.04 -6.58
C ARG A 57 1.36 -9.03 -5.68
N ARG A 58 2.37 -8.33 -6.20
CA ARG A 58 3.10 -7.29 -5.45
C ARG A 58 2.15 -6.18 -5.00
N ARG A 59 1.28 -5.71 -5.90
CA ARG A 59 0.28 -4.68 -5.57
C ARG A 59 -0.67 -5.15 -4.47
N LEU A 60 -1.22 -6.36 -4.58
CA LEU A 60 -2.14 -6.92 -3.58
C LEU A 60 -1.47 -7.13 -2.21
N GLU A 61 -0.21 -7.54 -2.18
CA GLU A 61 0.55 -7.64 -0.93
C GLU A 61 0.70 -6.28 -0.26
N GLN A 62 0.97 -5.24 -1.04
CA GLN A 62 1.09 -3.87 -0.53
C GLN A 62 -0.26 -3.31 -0.07
N GLU A 63 -1.32 -3.54 -0.83
CA GLU A 63 -2.69 -3.18 -0.44
C GLU A 63 -3.11 -3.90 0.86
N LYS A 64 -2.81 -5.20 1.00
CA LYS A 64 -3.07 -5.97 2.21
C LYS A 64 -2.32 -5.40 3.42
N GLN A 65 -1.05 -5.06 3.27
CA GLN A 65 -0.26 -4.44 4.33
C GLN A 65 -0.85 -3.09 4.73
N ASN A 66 -1.20 -2.25 3.76
CA ASN A 66 -1.84 -0.97 4.00
C ASN A 66 -3.21 -1.13 4.68
N ALA A 67 -4.05 -2.03 4.18
CA ALA A 67 -5.35 -2.31 4.78
C ALA A 67 -5.22 -2.76 6.25
N SER A 68 -4.28 -3.66 6.55
CA SER A 68 -4.00 -4.09 7.93
C SER A 68 -3.44 -2.95 8.79
N ALA A 69 -2.53 -2.14 8.23
CA ALA A 69 -1.90 -1.03 8.94
C ALA A 69 -2.88 0.07 9.35
N TYR A 70 -3.93 0.28 8.54
CA TYR A 70 -4.90 1.36 8.74
C TYR A 70 -6.32 0.85 9.08
N ALA A 71 -6.49 -0.45 9.32
CA ALA A 71 -7.79 -1.05 9.67
C ALA A 71 -8.46 -0.36 10.86
N ALA A 72 -7.65 0.08 11.84
CA ALA A 72 -8.13 0.74 13.06
C ALA A 72 -8.38 2.25 12.89
N THR A 73 -8.19 2.84 11.70
CA THR A 73 -8.24 4.31 11.52
C THR A 73 -9.57 4.92 11.96
N ALA A 74 -10.69 4.33 11.58
CA ALA A 74 -12.02 4.82 11.95
C ALA A 74 -12.23 4.73 13.47
N PHE A 75 -11.97 3.57 14.05
CA PHE A 75 -12.04 3.38 15.51
C PHE A 75 -11.10 4.32 16.26
N ALA A 76 -9.86 4.47 15.78
CA ALA A 76 -8.91 5.38 16.39
C ALA A 76 -9.42 6.82 16.39
N ARG A 77 -10.03 7.27 15.29
CA ARG A 77 -10.62 8.62 15.21
C ARG A 77 -11.76 8.82 16.21
N ASP A 78 -12.60 7.81 16.39
CA ASP A 78 -13.72 7.88 17.32
C ASP A 78 -13.24 7.90 18.78
N ILE A 79 -12.22 7.11 19.12
CA ILE A 79 -11.66 7.06 20.47
C ILE A 79 -10.93 8.36 20.87
N LEU A 80 -10.47 9.18 19.90
CA LEU A 80 -9.87 10.49 20.20
C LEU A 80 -10.85 11.41 20.94
N SER A 81 -12.15 11.29 20.70
CA SER A 81 -13.16 12.06 21.42
C SER A 81 -13.21 11.71 22.90
N VAL A 82 -12.96 10.44 23.24
CA VAL A 82 -12.87 9.97 24.63
C VAL A 82 -11.63 10.57 25.31
N LYS A 83 -10.50 10.58 24.61
CA LYS A 83 -9.26 11.21 25.11
C LYS A 83 -9.47 12.70 25.37
N ASP A 84 -10.06 13.41 24.41
CA ASP A 84 -10.35 14.85 24.57
C ASP A 84 -11.25 15.12 25.78
N ASN A 85 -12.28 14.29 25.99
CA ASN A 85 -13.17 14.43 27.15
C ASN A 85 -12.45 14.16 28.47
N LEU A 86 -11.54 13.17 28.47
CA LEU A 86 -10.72 12.88 29.65
C LEU A 86 -9.80 14.05 30.00
N ASP A 87 -9.11 14.60 28.99
CA ASP A 87 -8.22 15.77 29.19
C ASP A 87 -9.02 16.99 29.62
N ARG A 88 -10.19 17.22 29.06
CA ARG A 88 -11.09 18.30 29.47
C ARG A 88 -11.58 18.13 30.89
N ALA A 89 -11.94 16.90 31.30
CA ALA A 89 -12.34 16.60 32.66
C ALA A 89 -11.20 16.90 33.64
N LEU A 90 -9.97 16.51 33.32
CA LEU A 90 -8.78 16.82 34.13
C LEU A 90 -8.51 18.33 34.22
N ALA A 91 -8.67 19.06 33.11
CA ALA A 91 -8.48 20.49 33.05
C ALA A 91 -9.56 21.25 33.82
N ALA A 92 -10.76 20.69 33.96
CA ALA A 92 -11.88 21.32 34.65
C ALA A 92 -11.80 21.24 36.19
N PHE A 93 -10.85 20.49 36.78
CA PHE A 93 -10.69 20.45 38.22
C PHE A 93 -10.12 21.78 38.74
N PRO A 94 -10.83 22.47 39.62
CA PRO A 94 -10.32 23.69 40.29
C PRO A 94 -9.03 23.39 41.05
N GLU A 95 -8.11 24.37 41.07
CA GLU A 95 -6.81 24.20 41.72
C GLU A 95 -6.96 23.91 43.22
N GLU A 96 -7.98 24.48 43.86
CA GLU A 96 -8.28 24.28 45.29
C GLU A 96 -8.60 22.80 45.57
N LEU A 97 -9.33 22.13 44.68
CA LEU A 97 -9.68 20.72 44.84
C LEU A 97 -8.50 19.78 44.52
N ARG A 98 -7.53 20.23 43.76
CA ARG A 98 -6.32 19.46 43.46
C ARG A 98 -5.44 19.25 44.69
N GLN A 99 -5.60 20.09 45.71
CA GLN A 99 -4.86 20.01 46.96
C GLN A 99 -5.54 19.16 48.04
N ASP A 100 -6.82 18.80 47.87
CA ASP A 100 -7.51 17.86 48.76
C ASP A 100 -6.98 16.42 48.52
N GLU A 101 -6.48 15.80 49.61
CA GLU A 101 -5.88 14.45 49.56
C GLU A 101 -6.82 13.38 48.97
N LYS A 102 -8.13 13.49 49.19
CA LYS A 102 -9.12 12.57 48.65
C LYS A 102 -9.33 12.74 47.15
N VAL A 103 -9.36 14.01 46.71
CA VAL A 103 -9.53 14.38 45.30
C VAL A 103 -8.25 14.12 44.52
N LYS A 104 -7.11 14.37 45.11
CA LYS A 104 -5.79 14.10 44.53
C LYS A 104 -5.59 12.63 44.12
N ALA A 105 -6.02 11.70 44.97
CA ALA A 105 -5.97 10.29 44.63
C ALA A 105 -6.85 9.93 43.41
N LEU A 106 -8.03 10.55 43.32
CA LEU A 106 -8.94 10.35 42.17
C LEU A 106 -8.33 10.95 40.89
N ILE A 107 -7.82 12.18 40.94
CA ILE A 107 -7.16 12.84 39.80
C ILE A 107 -5.99 11.99 39.34
N ALA A 108 -5.14 11.49 40.23
CA ALA A 108 -4.02 10.63 39.89
C ALA A 108 -4.47 9.32 39.14
N GLY A 109 -5.61 8.76 39.56
CA GLY A 109 -6.22 7.59 38.86
C GLY A 109 -6.67 7.93 37.45
N ILE A 110 -7.32 9.09 37.26
CA ILE A 110 -7.77 9.55 35.94
C ILE A 110 -6.55 9.86 35.04
N GLU A 111 -5.53 10.53 35.57
CA GLU A 111 -4.29 10.79 34.84
C GLU A 111 -3.56 9.51 34.45
N ALA A 112 -3.56 8.51 35.34
CA ALA A 112 -2.99 7.20 35.02
C ALA A 112 -3.74 6.53 33.86
N THR A 113 -5.07 6.65 33.83
CA THR A 113 -5.90 6.16 32.71
C THR A 113 -5.57 6.90 31.41
N GLY A 114 -5.38 8.22 31.47
CA GLY A 114 -4.95 9.04 30.32
C GLY A 114 -3.60 8.59 29.77
N ARG A 115 -2.60 8.37 30.65
CA ARG A 115 -1.29 7.87 30.26
C ARG A 115 -1.33 6.46 29.65
N GLU A 116 -2.16 5.57 30.19
CA GLU A 116 -2.33 4.25 29.60
C GLU A 116 -2.96 4.33 28.20
N LEU A 117 -3.94 5.21 28.00
CA LEU A 117 -4.52 5.43 26.68
C LEU A 117 -3.48 5.96 25.69
N ASP A 118 -2.62 6.89 26.09
CA ASP A 118 -1.52 7.38 25.26
C ASP A 118 -0.51 6.26 24.93
N ALA A 119 -0.21 5.39 25.88
CA ALA A 119 0.63 4.21 25.65
C ALA A 119 -0.02 3.22 24.66
N VAL A 120 -1.35 3.01 24.75
CA VAL A 120 -2.10 2.22 23.76
C VAL A 120 -1.98 2.85 22.38
N PHE A 121 -2.18 4.15 22.27
CA PHE A 121 -2.04 4.86 21.01
C PHE A 121 -0.67 4.64 20.37
N GLN A 122 0.40 4.82 21.15
CA GLN A 122 1.77 4.60 20.67
C GLN A 122 1.99 3.17 20.17
N ARG A 123 1.49 2.14 20.90
CA ARG A 123 1.59 0.73 20.46
C ARG A 123 0.93 0.50 19.10
N HIS A 124 -0.11 1.26 18.77
CA HIS A 124 -0.81 1.19 17.50
C HIS A 124 -0.31 2.19 16.43
N GLY A 125 0.81 2.89 16.72
CA GLY A 125 1.40 3.85 15.81
C GLY A 125 0.60 5.16 15.70
N ILE A 126 -0.21 5.47 16.71
CA ILE A 126 -0.92 6.75 16.81
C ILE A 126 -0.06 7.69 17.66
N THR A 127 0.28 8.82 17.08
CA THR A 127 1.12 9.84 17.71
C THR A 127 0.43 11.19 17.74
N ARG A 128 0.57 11.92 18.84
CA ARG A 128 0.11 13.29 18.96
C ARG A 128 0.98 14.21 18.10
N ILE A 129 0.35 15.19 17.49
CA ILE A 129 1.04 16.27 16.78
C ILE A 129 1.49 17.30 17.80
N ASP A 130 2.77 17.59 17.83
CA ASP A 130 3.33 18.66 18.67
C ASP A 130 3.21 19.98 17.88
N ALA A 131 2.18 20.75 18.21
CA ALA A 131 1.82 21.94 17.46
C ALA A 131 2.31 23.24 18.13
N LEU A 132 2.37 23.31 19.46
CA LEU A 132 2.70 24.54 20.19
C LEU A 132 4.12 25.02 19.89
N GLY A 133 4.27 26.30 19.60
CA GLY A 133 5.55 26.91 19.26
C GLY A 133 6.09 26.57 17.88
N GLN A 134 5.35 25.79 17.08
CA GLN A 134 5.74 25.44 15.71
C GLN A 134 5.10 26.37 14.68
N PRO A 135 5.73 26.57 13.54
CA PRO A 135 5.07 27.23 12.40
C PRO A 135 3.80 26.47 11.99
N LEU A 136 2.78 27.18 11.54
CA LEU A 136 1.55 26.58 11.03
C LEU A 136 1.85 25.69 9.81
N ASP A 137 1.57 24.40 9.91
CA ASP A 137 1.61 23.43 8.81
C ASP A 137 0.18 23.08 8.38
N PRO A 138 -0.29 23.51 7.22
CA PRO A 138 -1.67 23.22 6.75
C PRO A 138 -1.98 21.73 6.61
N ASN A 139 -0.96 20.85 6.51
CA ASN A 139 -1.16 19.41 6.42
C ASN A 139 -1.44 18.76 7.78
N ARG A 140 -1.13 19.44 8.90
CA ARG A 140 -1.22 18.91 10.26
C ARG A 140 -2.05 19.77 11.18
N HIS A 141 -2.14 21.07 10.89
CA HIS A 141 -2.78 22.07 11.73
C HIS A 141 -3.95 22.71 11.00
N GLN A 142 -4.99 23.04 11.75
CA GLN A 142 -6.10 23.86 11.29
C GLN A 142 -6.18 25.10 12.17
N ALA A 143 -5.83 26.25 11.60
CA ALA A 143 -5.96 27.54 12.29
C ALA A 143 -7.45 27.88 12.44
N MET A 144 -7.88 28.13 13.67
CA MET A 144 -9.25 28.48 14.03
C MET A 144 -9.37 29.96 14.37
N ILE A 145 -8.36 30.52 15.01
CA ILE A 145 -8.32 31.91 15.48
C ILE A 145 -6.93 32.51 15.30
N GLU A 146 -6.89 33.83 15.17
CA GLU A 146 -5.67 34.62 15.29
C GLU A 146 -5.59 35.21 16.69
N VAL A 147 -4.44 35.11 17.34
CA VAL A 147 -4.19 35.58 18.70
C VAL A 147 -3.10 36.64 18.65
N ALA A 148 -3.37 37.78 19.25
CA ALA A 148 -2.33 38.80 19.43
C ALA A 148 -1.21 38.25 20.32
N SER A 149 0.02 38.22 19.80
CA SER A 149 1.18 37.63 20.48
C SER A 149 2.45 38.33 20.03
N ASP A 150 3.47 38.26 20.86
CA ASP A 150 4.83 38.75 20.56
C ASP A 150 5.62 37.73 19.70
N GLU A 151 5.07 36.54 19.47
CA GLU A 151 5.65 35.50 18.61
C GLU A 151 5.60 35.88 17.14
N GLU A 152 6.41 35.23 16.33
CA GLU A 152 6.40 35.44 14.87
C GLU A 152 5.02 35.12 14.28
N PRO A 153 4.48 35.98 13.40
CA PRO A 153 3.20 35.74 12.74
C PRO A 153 3.15 34.38 12.06
N GLY A 154 2.10 33.61 12.30
CA GLY A 154 1.94 32.25 11.78
C GLY A 154 2.49 31.16 12.70
N THR A 155 3.08 31.50 13.85
CA THR A 155 3.45 30.52 14.89
C THR A 155 2.21 30.08 15.65
N VAL A 156 2.12 28.80 15.97
CA VAL A 156 1.05 28.25 16.81
C VAL A 156 1.29 28.64 18.26
N VAL A 157 0.43 29.49 18.82
CA VAL A 157 0.53 29.99 20.20
C VAL A 157 -0.49 29.35 21.14
N GLN A 158 -1.50 28.70 20.59
CA GLN A 158 -2.53 28.02 21.37
C GLN A 158 -2.97 26.74 20.68
N GLU A 159 -3.09 25.66 21.44
CA GLU A 159 -3.71 24.41 20.99
C GLU A 159 -5.10 24.31 21.64
N MET A 160 -6.15 24.31 20.82
CA MET A 160 -7.55 24.18 21.27
C MET A 160 -7.99 22.73 21.31
N GLN A 161 -7.46 21.92 20.38
CA GLN A 161 -7.71 20.49 20.32
C GLN A 161 -6.47 19.80 19.74
N ALA A 162 -6.02 18.75 20.40
CA ALA A 162 -4.84 18.01 19.99
C ALA A 162 -5.05 17.31 18.65
N GLY A 163 -4.05 17.41 17.77
CA GLY A 163 -3.98 16.67 16.51
C GLY A 163 -3.33 15.31 16.70
N TYR A 164 -3.67 14.37 15.80
CA TYR A 164 -3.11 13.03 15.85
C TYR A 164 -2.82 12.48 14.46
N MET A 165 -1.74 11.72 14.35
CA MET A 165 -1.35 10.93 13.19
C MET A 165 -1.51 9.45 13.51
N ILE A 166 -1.77 8.63 12.49
CA ILE A 166 -1.57 7.17 12.54
C ILE A 166 -0.48 6.82 11.54
N ARG A 167 0.71 6.49 12.05
CA ARG A 167 1.91 6.34 11.22
C ARG A 167 2.17 7.61 10.39
N ASP A 168 2.05 7.53 9.06
CA ASP A 168 2.25 8.62 8.10
C ASP A 168 0.95 9.33 7.66
N ARG A 169 -0.23 8.89 8.17
CA ARG A 169 -1.53 9.48 7.81
C ARG A 169 -2.09 10.35 8.91
N LEU A 170 -2.68 11.46 8.50
CA LEU A 170 -3.42 12.33 9.39
C LEU A 170 -4.72 11.65 9.85
N LEU A 171 -4.89 11.48 11.17
CA LEU A 171 -6.17 11.08 11.79
C LEU A 171 -7.08 12.29 11.98
N ARG A 172 -6.53 13.34 12.58
CA ARG A 172 -7.22 14.59 12.87
C ARG A 172 -6.19 15.72 12.98
N PRO A 173 -6.41 16.89 12.33
CA PRO A 173 -5.53 18.03 12.50
C PRO A 173 -5.62 18.59 13.93
N ALA A 174 -4.56 19.23 14.39
CA ALA A 174 -4.61 20.04 15.59
C ALA A 174 -5.40 21.32 15.31
N LEU A 175 -6.39 21.65 16.14
CA LEU A 175 -7.06 22.93 16.06
C LEU A 175 -6.27 23.95 16.88
N VAL A 176 -5.81 24.99 16.20
CA VAL A 176 -4.81 25.91 16.77
C VAL A 176 -5.20 27.38 16.63
N GLY A 177 -4.71 28.19 17.56
CA GLY A 177 -4.63 29.63 17.43
C GLY A 177 -3.23 30.03 16.99
N VAL A 178 -3.14 30.89 15.99
CA VAL A 178 -1.86 31.34 15.41
C VAL A 178 -1.57 32.77 15.80
N ALA A 179 -0.30 33.08 15.99
CA ALA A 179 0.17 34.42 16.30
C ALA A 179 -0.17 35.37 15.14
N LYS A 180 -0.71 36.54 15.52
CA LYS A 180 -0.86 37.69 14.65
C LYS A 180 -0.15 38.87 15.31
N LYS A 181 0.59 39.61 14.51
CA LYS A 181 1.21 40.85 14.98
C LYS A 181 0.12 41.83 15.39
N GLY A 182 0.18 42.27 16.67
CA GLY A 182 -0.69 43.30 17.22
C GLY A 182 -0.39 44.67 16.59
#